data_9367afba4c57aee72964ac22869ab4c5
#
_entry.id   9367afba4c57aee72964ac22869ab4c5
#
_cell.length_a   1.000
_cell.length_b   1.000
_cell.length_c   1.000
_cell.angle_alpha   90.00
_cell.angle_beta   90.00
_cell.angle_gamma   90.00
#
_symmetry.space_group_name_H-M   'P 1'
#
loop_
_entity.id
_entity.type
_entity.pdbx_description
1 polymer ?
#
loop_
_entity_poly.entity_id
_entity_poly.type
_entity_poly.pdbx_seq_one_letter_code
_entity_poly.pdbx_strand_id
1 'polypeptide(L)'
;GTLEIRGASTHNLQNVDVDIPLGVLCVITGVAGSGKSSLIHGSLPTDAGVVMVDQAAIRGSRRSNPATYTGLLDPIRAAFAKANGVKPALFSPNSAGACPACNGAGVIYTDLAMMAGVVTVCEECEGKRFQAEVLEYTLNGKDISEVLSMSATEAEAFFADGTVTKPAAHAILTRMVDVGLGYLRLGQPLTTLSGGERQRLKLAIHMAEKGGVYVLDEPTTGLHLADVEQLLALLDRLVDAGKSVIVIEHHQAV
;
A
#
# COMPACT_ATOMS: atom_id res chain seq x y z
N GLY A 1 -22.64 4.55 18.04
CA GLY A 1 -23.42 4.90 16.85
C GLY A 1 -23.71 3.68 16.00
N THR A 2 -24.51 3.86 14.98
CA THR A 2 -24.94 2.80 14.08
C THR A 2 -24.91 3.33 12.65
N LEU A 3 -24.41 2.55 11.72
CA LEU A 3 -24.49 2.82 10.29
C LEU A 3 -25.70 2.07 9.74
N GLU A 4 -26.70 2.81 9.30
CA GLU A 4 -27.96 2.25 8.84
C GLU A 4 -27.93 2.00 7.33
N ILE A 5 -28.24 0.78 6.91
CA ILE A 5 -28.50 0.41 5.53
C ILE A 5 -29.98 0.09 5.43
N ARG A 6 -30.69 0.71 4.50
CA ARG A 6 -32.14 0.52 4.30
C ARG A 6 -32.46 0.19 2.86
N GLY A 7 -33.34 -0.79 2.66
CA GLY A 7 -33.85 -1.16 1.36
C GLY A 7 -32.81 -1.68 0.37
N ALA A 8 -31.73 -2.29 0.85
CA ALA A 8 -30.66 -2.79 -0.02
C ALA A 8 -31.21 -3.82 -1.02
N SER A 9 -31.10 -3.50 -2.30
CA SER A 9 -31.67 -4.31 -3.39
C SER A 9 -30.71 -4.52 -4.55
N THR A 10 -29.39 -4.35 -4.29
CA THR A 10 -28.34 -4.52 -5.29
C THR A 10 -28.10 -6.00 -5.56
N HIS A 11 -28.01 -6.39 -6.83
CA HIS A 11 -27.84 -7.77 -7.30
C HIS A 11 -28.92 -8.72 -6.75
N ASN A 12 -28.54 -9.67 -5.88
CA ASN A 12 -29.43 -10.68 -5.30
C ASN A 12 -30.10 -10.28 -3.97
N LEU A 13 -29.84 -9.07 -3.49
CA LEU A 13 -30.49 -8.56 -2.27
C LEU A 13 -31.94 -8.18 -2.54
N GLN A 14 -32.84 -8.48 -1.58
CA GLN A 14 -34.28 -8.25 -1.68
C GLN A 14 -34.74 -7.36 -0.53
N ASN A 15 -34.56 -6.05 -0.69
CA ASN A 15 -35.02 -5.04 0.26
C ASN A 15 -34.52 -5.30 1.70
N VAL A 16 -33.22 -5.48 1.85
CA VAL A 16 -32.61 -5.84 3.14
C VAL A 16 -32.30 -4.59 3.95
N ASP A 17 -32.71 -4.57 5.20
CA ASP A 17 -32.38 -3.56 6.20
C ASP A 17 -31.35 -4.12 7.18
N VAL A 18 -30.26 -3.38 7.43
CA VAL A 18 -29.20 -3.77 8.37
C VAL A 18 -28.71 -2.57 9.13
N ASP A 19 -28.50 -2.75 10.43
CA ASP A 19 -27.85 -1.80 11.32
C ASP A 19 -26.47 -2.31 11.70
N ILE A 20 -25.42 -1.61 11.26
CA ILE A 20 -24.03 -1.98 11.52
C ILE A 20 -23.52 -1.14 12.68
N PRO A 21 -23.10 -1.75 13.80
CA PRO A 21 -22.59 -0.99 14.95
C PRO A 21 -21.27 -0.29 14.61
N LEU A 22 -21.11 0.95 15.07
CA LEU A 22 -19.91 1.76 14.90
C LEU A 22 -19.06 1.74 16.18
N GLY A 23 -17.73 1.96 16.03
CA GLY A 23 -16.76 1.94 17.12
C GLY A 23 -16.39 0.53 17.57
N VAL A 24 -16.61 -0.46 16.72
CA VAL A 24 -16.28 -1.87 16.96
C VAL A 24 -15.71 -2.51 15.70
N LEU A 25 -15.12 -3.70 15.84
CA LEU A 25 -14.85 -4.61 14.74
C LEU A 25 -16.14 -5.40 14.43
N CYS A 26 -16.75 -5.14 13.28
CA CYS A 26 -17.92 -5.84 12.80
C CYS A 26 -17.54 -6.78 11.67
N VAL A 27 -17.82 -8.07 11.81
CA VAL A 27 -17.50 -9.08 10.78
C VAL A 27 -18.80 -9.54 10.12
N ILE A 28 -18.85 -9.44 8.78
CA ILE A 28 -19.96 -9.91 7.95
C ILE A 28 -19.53 -11.21 7.29
N THR A 29 -20.13 -12.31 7.73
CA THR A 29 -19.82 -13.66 7.24
C THR A 29 -21.00 -14.24 6.44
N GLY A 30 -20.70 -15.30 5.70
CA GLY A 30 -21.73 -16.05 4.93
C GLY A 30 -21.11 -16.72 3.70
N VAL A 31 -21.90 -17.61 3.09
CA VAL A 31 -21.45 -18.34 1.90
C VAL A 31 -21.16 -17.43 0.71
N ALA A 32 -20.34 -17.90 -0.22
CA ALA A 32 -20.07 -17.19 -1.46
C ALA A 32 -21.39 -16.92 -2.21
N GLY A 33 -21.53 -15.72 -2.78
CA GLY A 33 -22.73 -15.32 -3.51
C GLY A 33 -23.93 -14.93 -2.64
N SER A 34 -23.83 -14.91 -1.30
CA SER A 34 -24.93 -14.51 -0.41
C SER A 34 -25.27 -13.01 -0.43
N GLY A 35 -24.51 -12.19 -1.15
CA GLY A 35 -24.76 -10.75 -1.26
C GLY A 35 -24.00 -9.87 -0.28
N LYS A 36 -23.05 -10.40 0.50
CA LYS A 36 -22.25 -9.62 1.48
C LYS A 36 -21.58 -8.40 0.87
N SER A 37 -20.78 -8.61 -0.19
CA SER A 37 -20.11 -7.51 -0.89
C SER A 37 -21.11 -6.58 -1.56
N SER A 38 -22.23 -7.09 -2.08
CA SER A 38 -23.31 -6.26 -2.65
C SER A 38 -23.98 -5.38 -1.60
N LEU A 39 -24.18 -5.89 -0.38
CA LEU A 39 -24.72 -5.13 0.74
C LEU A 39 -23.83 -3.93 1.08
N ILE A 40 -22.55 -4.15 1.15
CA ILE A 40 -21.60 -3.11 1.54
C ILE A 40 -21.27 -2.18 0.36
N HIS A 41 -20.80 -2.72 -0.77
CA HIS A 41 -20.40 -1.89 -1.91
C HIS A 41 -21.58 -1.17 -2.60
N GLY A 42 -22.78 -1.74 -2.54
CA GLY A 42 -23.95 -1.20 -3.23
C GLY A 42 -24.88 -0.35 -2.39
N SER A 43 -24.73 -0.35 -1.05
CA SER A 43 -25.76 0.22 -0.16
C SER A 43 -25.20 1.13 0.94
N LEU A 44 -23.87 1.28 1.06
CA LEU A 44 -23.31 2.22 2.03
C LEU A 44 -23.51 3.67 1.59
N PRO A 45 -23.89 4.56 2.52
CA PRO A 45 -23.97 5.99 2.23
C PRO A 45 -22.60 6.55 1.81
N THR A 46 -22.55 7.31 0.72
CA THR A 46 -21.32 7.90 0.17
C THR A 46 -20.71 9.00 1.04
N ASP A 47 -21.49 9.55 1.97
CA ASP A 47 -21.13 10.66 2.87
C ASP A 47 -20.71 10.19 4.29
N ALA A 48 -20.74 8.88 4.55
CA ALA A 48 -20.47 8.33 5.88
C ALA A 48 -18.98 8.31 6.28
N GLY A 49 -18.07 8.93 5.51
CA GLY A 49 -16.63 8.89 5.77
C GLY A 49 -16.06 7.45 5.70
N VAL A 50 -16.62 6.64 4.82
CA VAL A 50 -16.27 5.24 4.63
C VAL A 50 -15.05 5.12 3.72
N VAL A 51 -14.03 4.43 4.19
CA VAL A 51 -12.83 4.08 3.43
C VAL A 51 -12.92 2.63 3.00
N MET A 52 -13.07 2.41 1.70
CA MET A 52 -13.09 1.06 1.12
C MET A 52 -11.68 0.59 0.82
N VAL A 53 -11.30 -0.55 1.40
CA VAL A 53 -9.98 -1.17 1.20
C VAL A 53 -10.16 -2.53 0.53
N ASP A 54 -10.09 -2.53 -0.78
CA ASP A 54 -10.30 -3.71 -1.64
C ASP A 54 -8.98 -4.28 -2.19
N GLN A 55 -9.06 -5.44 -2.86
CA GLN A 55 -7.94 -6.11 -3.52
C GLN A 55 -7.75 -5.67 -4.98
N ALA A 56 -8.52 -4.72 -5.48
CA ALA A 56 -8.44 -4.26 -6.85
C ALA A 56 -7.02 -3.74 -7.19
N ALA A 57 -6.68 -3.81 -8.46
CA ALA A 57 -5.39 -3.33 -8.95
C ALA A 57 -5.17 -1.85 -8.60
N ILE A 58 -3.99 -1.55 -8.08
CA ILE A 58 -3.57 -0.17 -7.86
C ILE A 58 -3.30 0.46 -9.23
N ARG A 59 -3.97 1.56 -9.53
CA ARG A 59 -3.69 2.31 -10.76
C ARG A 59 -2.32 2.97 -10.64
N GLY A 60 -1.49 2.78 -11.65
CA GLY A 60 -0.15 3.36 -11.69
C GLY A 60 0.56 3.03 -13.00
N SER A 61 1.69 3.68 -13.22
CA SER A 61 2.57 3.38 -14.35
C SER A 61 3.44 2.15 -14.05
N ARG A 62 4.11 1.62 -15.08
CA ARG A 62 5.12 0.54 -14.93
C ARG A 62 6.28 0.91 -13.99
N ARG A 63 6.44 2.21 -13.65
CA ARG A 63 7.44 2.75 -12.71
C ARG A 63 6.93 2.89 -11.29
N SER A 64 5.64 2.68 -11.07
CA SER A 64 5.03 2.81 -9.75
C SER A 64 5.48 1.67 -8.84
N ASN A 65 5.83 2.02 -7.61
CA ASN A 65 6.31 1.11 -6.57
C ASN A 65 5.74 1.51 -5.20
N PRO A 66 5.92 0.71 -4.14
CA PRO A 66 5.45 1.05 -2.80
C PRO A 66 5.86 2.43 -2.33
N ALA A 67 7.11 2.86 -2.55
CA ALA A 67 7.57 4.18 -2.13
C ALA A 67 6.83 5.32 -2.84
N THR A 68 6.55 5.19 -4.14
CA THR A 68 5.78 6.21 -4.88
C THR A 68 4.32 6.23 -4.49
N TYR A 69 3.74 5.04 -4.27
CA TYR A 69 2.31 4.92 -3.99
C TYR A 69 1.95 5.41 -2.58
N THR A 70 2.78 5.14 -1.59
CA THR A 70 2.56 5.57 -0.20
C THR A 70 2.95 7.02 0.07
N GLY A 71 3.54 7.72 -0.90
CA GLY A 71 4.12 9.04 -0.70
C GLY A 71 5.48 9.04 0.02
N LEU A 72 6.04 7.85 0.29
CA LEU A 72 7.32 7.70 0.99
C LEU A 72 8.50 8.25 0.16
N LEU A 73 8.41 8.22 -1.16
CA LEU A 73 9.49 8.71 -2.02
C LEU A 73 9.79 10.19 -1.80
N ASP A 74 8.79 11.02 -1.50
CA ASP A 74 8.98 12.47 -1.33
C ASP A 74 9.85 12.82 -0.10
N PRO A 75 9.61 12.29 1.11
CA PRO A 75 10.51 12.50 2.24
C PRO A 75 11.90 11.88 2.02
N ILE A 76 12.03 10.76 1.29
CA ILE A 76 13.33 10.18 0.91
C ILE A 76 14.10 11.16 0.02
N ARG A 77 13.50 11.64 -1.06
CA ARG A 77 14.09 12.62 -1.97
C ARG A 77 14.55 13.90 -1.25
N ALA A 78 13.70 14.41 -0.36
CA ALA A 78 14.03 15.57 0.46
C ALA A 78 15.23 15.32 1.39
N ALA A 79 15.37 14.09 1.93
CA ALA A 79 16.52 13.72 2.75
C ALA A 79 17.83 13.72 1.95
N PHE A 80 17.84 13.06 0.79
CA PHE A 80 18.99 13.03 -0.11
C PHE A 80 19.41 14.44 -0.57
N ALA A 81 18.42 15.24 -0.99
CA ALA A 81 18.64 16.61 -1.43
C ALA A 81 19.30 17.47 -0.33
N LYS A 82 18.78 17.37 0.90
CA LYS A 82 19.33 18.12 2.04
C LYS A 82 20.74 17.68 2.40
N ALA A 83 21.00 16.37 2.40
CA ALA A 83 22.31 15.82 2.76
C ALA A 83 23.41 16.21 1.76
N ASN A 84 23.05 16.39 0.48
CA ASN A 84 24.03 16.61 -0.59
C ASN A 84 23.96 18.02 -1.21
N GLY A 85 23.10 18.92 -0.73
CA GLY A 85 22.98 20.29 -1.25
C GLY A 85 22.47 20.37 -2.69
N VAL A 86 21.65 19.41 -3.13
CA VAL A 86 21.12 19.30 -4.49
C VAL A 86 19.58 19.36 -4.50
N LYS A 87 18.97 19.43 -5.70
CA LYS A 87 17.52 19.49 -5.82
C LYS A 87 16.86 18.11 -5.63
N PRO A 88 15.75 17.99 -4.89
CA PRO A 88 15.04 16.73 -4.70
C PRO A 88 14.57 16.08 -6.01
N ALA A 89 14.38 16.87 -7.06
CA ALA A 89 13.95 16.39 -8.38
C ALA A 89 14.92 15.36 -8.98
N LEU A 90 16.24 15.44 -8.68
CA LEU A 90 17.23 14.49 -9.17
C LEU A 90 16.91 13.03 -8.79
N PHE A 91 16.30 12.83 -7.63
CA PHE A 91 15.98 11.50 -7.09
C PHE A 91 14.57 11.02 -7.48
N SER A 92 13.99 11.58 -8.53
CA SER A 92 12.73 11.11 -9.08
C SER A 92 12.95 10.25 -10.33
N PRO A 93 12.26 9.10 -10.45
CA PRO A 93 12.31 8.29 -11.68
C PRO A 93 11.68 9.00 -12.90
N ASN A 94 11.08 10.18 -12.69
CA ASN A 94 10.48 11.02 -13.74
C ASN A 94 11.31 12.27 -14.05
N SER A 95 12.55 12.33 -13.58
CA SER A 95 13.42 13.51 -13.75
C SER A 95 14.61 13.24 -14.68
N ALA A 96 15.38 14.28 -14.92
CA ALA A 96 16.65 14.17 -15.65
C ALA A 96 17.68 13.25 -14.96
N GLY A 97 17.53 12.96 -13.67
CA GLY A 97 18.40 12.01 -12.95
C GLY A 97 18.05 10.54 -13.19
N ALA A 98 16.93 10.25 -13.83
CA ALA A 98 16.55 8.89 -14.18
C ALA A 98 17.46 8.31 -15.28
N CYS A 99 17.67 6.99 -15.26
CA CYS A 99 18.34 6.30 -16.36
C CYS A 99 17.59 6.52 -17.67
N PRO A 100 18.23 7.03 -18.73
CA PRO A 100 17.55 7.34 -19.99
C PRO A 100 17.11 6.09 -20.76
N ALA A 101 17.81 4.96 -20.62
CA ALA A 101 17.48 3.73 -21.32
C ALA A 101 16.18 3.09 -20.84
N CYS A 102 15.97 3.04 -19.52
CA CYS A 102 14.76 2.46 -18.93
C CYS A 102 13.75 3.51 -18.43
N ASN A 103 14.03 4.80 -18.60
CA ASN A 103 13.22 5.89 -18.07
C ASN A 103 12.91 5.71 -16.57
N GLY A 104 13.88 5.31 -15.77
CA GLY A 104 13.76 5.13 -14.33
C GLY A 104 13.01 3.87 -13.89
N ALA A 105 12.67 2.96 -14.80
CA ALA A 105 11.99 1.72 -14.45
C ALA A 105 12.92 0.65 -13.86
N GLY A 106 14.22 0.70 -14.17
CA GLY A 106 15.21 -0.32 -13.81
C GLY A 106 15.12 -1.58 -14.66
N VAL A 107 14.08 -1.69 -15.49
CA VAL A 107 13.80 -2.84 -16.36
C VAL A 107 13.35 -2.36 -17.74
N ILE A 108 13.59 -3.20 -18.74
CA ILE A 108 13.10 -3.01 -20.10
C ILE A 108 11.95 -3.97 -20.35
N TYR A 109 10.85 -3.44 -20.83
CA TYR A 109 9.68 -4.21 -21.22
C TYR A 109 9.71 -4.41 -22.75
N THR A 110 9.80 -5.65 -23.18
CA THR A 110 9.74 -6.00 -24.60
C THR A 110 8.38 -6.67 -24.87
N ASP A 111 7.51 -5.96 -25.59
CA ASP A 111 6.22 -6.50 -26.01
C ASP A 111 6.44 -7.44 -27.20
N LEU A 112 6.21 -8.73 -27.01
CA LEU A 112 6.21 -9.73 -28.07
C LEU A 112 4.78 -9.87 -28.58
N ALA A 113 4.51 -9.44 -29.79
CA ALA A 113 3.17 -9.24 -30.40
C ALA A 113 2.16 -10.40 -30.24
N MET A 114 2.58 -11.62 -29.91
CA MET A 114 1.72 -12.79 -29.68
C MET A 114 2.07 -13.63 -28.46
N MET A 115 2.99 -13.15 -27.61
CA MET A 115 3.42 -13.84 -26.39
C MET A 115 3.42 -12.88 -25.21
N ALA A 116 3.39 -13.41 -23.99
CA ALA A 116 3.57 -12.58 -22.80
C ALA A 116 4.87 -11.77 -22.91
N GLY A 117 4.79 -10.45 -22.70
CA GLY A 117 5.94 -9.56 -22.79
C GLY A 117 7.08 -10.01 -21.85
N VAL A 118 8.32 -9.87 -22.32
CA VAL A 118 9.50 -10.20 -21.53
C VAL A 118 9.96 -8.95 -20.78
N VAL A 119 10.31 -9.14 -19.51
CA VAL A 119 10.88 -8.09 -18.67
C VAL A 119 12.32 -8.47 -18.36
N THR A 120 13.26 -7.62 -18.79
CA THR A 120 14.70 -7.81 -18.52
C THR A 120 15.24 -6.66 -17.69
N VAL A 121 16.26 -6.92 -16.90
CA VAL A 121 16.97 -5.86 -16.16
C VAL A 121 17.59 -4.89 -17.18
N CYS A 122 17.50 -3.60 -16.91
CA CYS A 122 18.16 -2.59 -17.75
C CYS A 122 19.68 -2.74 -17.64
N GLU A 123 20.36 -3.00 -18.73
CA GLU A 123 21.82 -3.20 -18.76
C GLU A 123 22.58 -1.92 -18.46
N GLU A 124 22.07 -0.75 -18.87
CA GLU A 124 22.74 0.54 -18.66
C GLU A 124 22.80 0.93 -17.18
N CYS A 125 21.74 0.77 -16.42
CA CYS A 125 21.73 1.11 -15.00
C CYS A 125 21.77 -0.13 -14.08
N GLU A 126 21.88 -1.33 -14.62
CA GLU A 126 21.91 -2.58 -13.85
C GLU A 126 20.73 -2.72 -12.85
N GLY A 127 19.58 -2.21 -13.24
CA GLY A 127 18.39 -2.18 -12.38
C GLY A 127 18.33 -1.03 -11.36
N LYS A 128 19.36 -0.18 -11.29
CA LYS A 128 19.48 0.90 -10.30
C LYS A 128 18.56 2.11 -10.55
N ARG A 129 17.99 2.23 -11.76
CA ARG A 129 16.96 3.22 -12.15
C ARG A 129 17.45 4.65 -12.39
N PHE A 130 18.64 5.02 -11.92
CA PHE A 130 19.19 6.35 -11.97
C PHE A 130 20.50 6.38 -12.76
N GLN A 131 20.90 7.56 -13.21
CA GLN A 131 22.19 7.79 -13.82
C GLN A 131 23.32 7.64 -12.81
N ALA A 132 24.51 7.29 -13.26
CA ALA A 132 25.67 7.04 -12.41
C ALA A 132 26.00 8.26 -11.49
N GLU A 133 25.90 9.47 -12.03
CA GLU A 133 26.16 10.71 -11.29
C GLU A 133 25.17 10.92 -10.12
N VAL A 134 23.93 10.45 -10.26
CA VAL A 134 22.93 10.54 -9.19
C VAL A 134 23.23 9.53 -8.09
N LEU A 135 23.80 8.38 -8.42
CA LEU A 135 24.20 7.34 -7.47
C LEU A 135 25.44 7.70 -6.65
N GLU A 136 26.17 8.74 -7.03
CA GLU A 136 27.27 9.29 -6.20
C GLU A 136 26.76 10.01 -4.95
N TYR A 137 25.51 10.51 -4.97
CA TYR A 137 24.89 11.15 -3.82
C TYR A 137 24.41 10.12 -2.81
N THR A 138 24.90 10.21 -1.59
CA THR A 138 24.59 9.24 -0.53
C THR A 138 23.89 9.87 0.65
N LEU A 139 23.13 9.03 1.36
CA LEU A 139 22.50 9.32 2.64
C LEU A 139 22.89 8.21 3.61
N ASN A 140 23.65 8.52 4.67
CA ASN A 140 24.22 7.51 5.57
C ASN A 140 24.98 6.39 4.83
N GLY A 141 25.76 6.75 3.82
CA GLY A 141 26.58 5.83 3.05
C GLY A 141 25.83 4.96 2.04
N LYS A 142 24.55 5.21 1.82
CA LYS A 142 23.72 4.50 0.83
C LYS A 142 23.21 5.43 -0.26
N ASP A 143 23.26 4.99 -1.51
CA ASP A 143 22.65 5.70 -2.63
C ASP A 143 21.14 5.47 -2.67
N ILE A 144 20.42 6.22 -3.54
CA ILE A 144 18.96 6.14 -3.66
C ILE A 144 18.49 4.76 -4.13
N SER A 145 19.26 4.06 -4.97
CA SER A 145 18.92 2.72 -5.44
C SER A 145 19.04 1.70 -4.33
N GLU A 146 20.06 1.79 -3.49
CA GLU A 146 20.23 0.94 -2.30
C GLU A 146 19.08 1.14 -1.32
N VAL A 147 18.66 2.40 -1.06
CA VAL A 147 17.51 2.70 -0.19
C VAL A 147 16.21 2.14 -0.78
N LEU A 148 15.98 2.28 -2.07
CA LEU A 148 14.79 1.70 -2.73
C LEU A 148 14.81 0.17 -2.77
N SER A 149 15.96 -0.45 -2.62
CA SER A 149 16.13 -1.91 -2.55
C SER A 149 15.87 -2.48 -1.16
N MET A 150 15.83 -1.63 -0.13
CA MET A 150 15.49 -2.05 1.23
C MET A 150 14.06 -2.56 1.33
N SER A 151 13.85 -3.54 2.22
CA SER A 151 12.53 -3.85 2.74
C SER A 151 11.98 -2.70 3.60
N ALA A 152 10.67 -2.67 3.81
CA ALA A 152 10.07 -1.64 4.68
C ALA A 152 10.64 -1.67 6.11
N THR A 153 10.92 -2.86 6.66
CA THR A 153 11.54 -3.01 7.98
C THR A 153 12.98 -2.46 8.02
N GLU A 154 13.80 -2.78 7.01
CA GLU A 154 15.17 -2.25 6.92
C GLU A 154 15.18 -0.73 6.77
N ALA A 155 14.28 -0.20 5.95
CA ALA A 155 14.14 1.25 5.77
C ALA A 155 13.59 1.94 7.02
N GLU A 156 12.66 1.33 7.74
CA GLU A 156 12.17 1.86 9.03
C GLU A 156 13.32 2.06 10.00
N ALA A 157 14.17 1.04 10.17
CA ALA A 157 15.36 1.14 11.02
C ALA A 157 16.35 2.20 10.50
N PHE A 158 16.57 2.27 9.18
CA PHE A 158 17.47 3.26 8.56
C PHE A 158 17.01 4.70 8.80
N PHE A 159 15.70 4.98 8.75
CA PHE A 159 15.14 6.33 8.98
C PHE A 159 14.81 6.62 10.45
N ALA A 160 14.92 5.64 11.34
CA ALA A 160 14.83 5.82 12.80
C ALA A 160 16.14 6.30 13.43
N ASP A 161 17.29 6.02 12.79
CA ASP A 161 18.59 6.42 13.27
C ASP A 161 18.72 7.95 13.33
N GLY A 162 19.13 8.47 14.49
CA GLY A 162 19.14 9.90 14.83
C GLY A 162 19.94 10.81 13.87
N THR A 163 20.81 10.23 13.01
CA THR A 163 21.55 10.96 11.97
C THR A 163 20.69 11.33 10.76
N VAL A 164 19.63 10.58 10.47
CA VAL A 164 18.74 10.77 9.31
C VAL A 164 17.28 10.84 9.72
N THR A 165 16.97 11.24 10.95
CA THR A 165 15.59 11.27 11.44
C THR A 165 14.65 12.00 10.47
N LYS A 166 13.77 11.27 9.86
CA LYS A 166 12.69 11.76 8.98
C LYS A 166 11.35 11.25 9.50
N PRO A 167 10.71 11.97 10.42
CA PRO A 167 9.45 11.53 11.04
C PRO A 167 8.37 11.13 10.03
N ALA A 168 8.30 11.86 8.90
CA ALA A 168 7.32 11.56 7.85
C ALA A 168 7.61 10.22 7.15
N ALA A 169 8.88 9.92 6.83
CA ALA A 169 9.26 8.64 6.25
C ALA A 169 9.05 7.49 7.24
N HIS A 170 9.52 7.66 8.46
CA HIS A 170 9.37 6.67 9.53
C HIS A 170 7.90 6.34 9.77
N ALA A 171 7.01 7.33 9.89
CA ALA A 171 5.59 7.11 10.11
C ALA A 171 4.91 6.32 8.99
N ILE A 172 5.31 6.51 7.73
CA ILE A 172 4.81 5.71 6.60
C ILE A 172 5.32 4.27 6.70
N LEU A 173 6.62 4.09 6.97
CA LEU A 173 7.26 2.78 7.09
C LEU A 173 6.69 1.97 8.25
N THR A 174 6.49 2.59 9.42
CA THR A 174 5.84 1.95 10.57
C THR A 174 4.46 1.43 10.19
N ARG A 175 3.63 2.21 9.48
CA ARG A 175 2.33 1.72 9.01
C ARG A 175 2.45 0.55 8.03
N MET A 176 3.45 0.57 7.14
CA MET A 176 3.69 -0.58 6.24
C MET A 176 4.08 -1.84 7.02
N VAL A 177 4.89 -1.72 8.05
CA VAL A 177 5.26 -2.83 8.94
C VAL A 177 4.04 -3.31 9.73
N ASP A 178 3.26 -2.39 10.28
CA ASP A 178 2.06 -2.69 11.07
C ASP A 178 1.00 -3.51 10.28
N VAL A 179 0.87 -3.27 8.98
CA VAL A 179 -0.03 -4.06 8.12
C VAL A 179 0.58 -5.37 7.62
N GLY A 180 1.75 -5.77 8.14
CA GLY A 180 2.42 -7.02 7.73
C GLY A 180 3.16 -6.94 6.39
N LEU A 181 3.53 -5.73 5.93
CA LEU A 181 4.30 -5.51 4.69
C LEU A 181 5.77 -5.17 4.95
N GLY A 182 6.32 -5.54 6.12
CA GLY A 182 7.69 -5.24 6.49
C GLY A 182 8.74 -5.84 5.54
N TYR A 183 8.45 -6.97 4.92
CA TYR A 183 9.30 -7.64 3.93
C TYR A 183 9.29 -6.99 2.55
N LEU A 184 8.30 -6.14 2.26
CA LEU A 184 8.09 -5.57 0.94
C LEU A 184 9.20 -4.57 0.60
N ARG A 185 9.83 -4.72 -0.56
CA ARG A 185 10.85 -3.78 -1.02
C ARG A 185 10.23 -2.48 -1.49
N LEU A 186 10.83 -1.36 -1.12
CA LEU A 186 10.30 -0.02 -1.42
C LEU A 186 10.18 0.24 -2.91
N GLY A 187 11.14 -0.23 -3.68
CA GLY A 187 11.23 -0.01 -5.13
C GLY A 187 10.64 -1.13 -5.98
N GLN A 188 10.05 -2.20 -5.42
CA GLN A 188 9.52 -3.26 -6.28
C GLN A 188 8.29 -2.79 -7.08
N PRO A 189 8.10 -3.25 -8.32
CA PRO A 189 6.95 -2.84 -9.12
C PRO A 189 5.61 -3.20 -8.46
N LEU A 190 4.63 -2.30 -8.47
CA LEU A 190 3.29 -2.57 -7.92
C LEU A 190 2.57 -3.73 -8.61
N THR A 191 2.93 -4.01 -9.86
CA THR A 191 2.38 -5.14 -10.63
C THR A 191 2.78 -6.50 -10.09
N THR A 192 3.83 -6.57 -9.26
CA THR A 192 4.28 -7.82 -8.62
C THR A 192 3.53 -8.14 -7.33
N LEU A 193 2.75 -7.20 -6.82
CA LEU A 193 2.00 -7.38 -5.57
C LEU A 193 0.80 -8.31 -5.76
N SER A 194 0.61 -9.20 -4.81
CA SER A 194 -0.62 -9.99 -4.67
C SER A 194 -1.84 -9.11 -4.34
N GLY A 195 -3.05 -9.66 -4.44
CA GLY A 195 -4.27 -8.96 -4.05
C GLY A 195 -4.24 -8.49 -2.60
N GLY A 196 -3.85 -9.38 -1.68
CA GLY A 196 -3.73 -9.06 -0.26
C GLY A 196 -2.66 -8.02 0.05
N GLU A 197 -1.49 -8.06 -0.62
CA GLU A 197 -0.46 -7.02 -0.46
C GLU A 197 -0.95 -5.65 -0.94
N ARG A 198 -1.65 -5.60 -2.07
CA ARG A 198 -2.27 -4.34 -2.55
C ARG A 198 -3.27 -3.78 -1.55
N GLN A 199 -4.12 -4.64 -1.00
CA GLN A 199 -5.11 -4.25 0.00
C GLN A 199 -4.46 -3.69 1.26
N ARG A 200 -3.48 -4.39 1.82
CA ARG A 200 -2.75 -3.93 3.00
C ARG A 200 -1.97 -2.64 2.74
N LEU A 201 -1.40 -2.47 1.53
CA LEU A 201 -0.72 -1.24 1.17
C LEU A 201 -1.69 -0.04 1.11
N LYS A 202 -2.91 -0.24 0.58
CA LYS A 202 -3.99 0.75 0.63
C LYS A 202 -4.37 1.08 2.08
N LEU A 203 -4.52 0.05 2.92
CA LEU A 203 -4.82 0.25 4.34
C LEU A 203 -3.76 1.11 5.04
N ALA A 204 -2.47 0.83 4.81
CA ALA A 204 -1.36 1.61 5.40
C ALA A 204 -1.43 3.11 5.06
N ILE A 205 -1.92 3.46 3.86
CA ILE A 205 -2.12 4.86 3.46
C ILE A 205 -3.30 5.46 4.23
N HIS A 206 -4.44 4.81 4.19
CA HIS A 206 -5.68 5.34 4.77
C HIS A 206 -5.64 5.41 6.30
N MET A 207 -4.80 4.62 6.97
CA MET A 207 -4.58 4.71 8.41
C MET A 207 -4.12 6.11 8.87
N ALA A 208 -3.51 6.90 7.99
CA ALA A 208 -3.11 8.28 8.28
C ALA A 208 -4.29 9.26 8.25
N GLU A 209 -5.40 8.88 7.62
CA GLU A 209 -6.56 9.76 7.45
C GLU A 209 -7.43 9.76 8.71
N LYS A 210 -8.06 10.90 8.97
CA LYS A 210 -9.06 11.02 10.03
C LYS A 210 -10.41 10.45 9.52
N GLY A 211 -10.41 9.19 9.11
CA GLY A 211 -11.61 8.48 8.68
C GLY A 211 -12.30 7.79 9.86
N GLY A 212 -13.63 7.63 9.78
CA GLY A 212 -14.43 6.99 10.80
C GLY A 212 -14.63 5.49 10.60
N VAL A 213 -14.83 5.04 9.37
CA VAL A 213 -15.24 3.67 9.04
C VAL A 213 -14.34 3.07 7.98
N TYR A 214 -13.69 1.96 8.29
CA TYR A 214 -12.89 1.18 7.34
C TYR A 214 -13.63 -0.09 6.95
N VAL A 215 -13.71 -0.37 5.66
CA VAL A 215 -14.30 -1.59 5.12
C VAL A 215 -13.23 -2.38 4.39
N LEU A 216 -13.01 -3.61 4.85
CA LEU A 216 -12.05 -4.55 4.26
C LEU A 216 -12.81 -5.75 3.67
N ASP A 217 -12.59 -6.01 2.38
CA ASP A 217 -13.18 -7.15 1.68
C ASP A 217 -12.15 -8.29 1.59
N GLU A 218 -12.42 -9.40 2.26
CA GLU A 218 -11.59 -10.62 2.35
C GLU A 218 -10.11 -10.35 2.72
N PRO A 219 -9.82 -9.59 3.80
CA PRO A 219 -8.46 -9.15 4.09
C PRO A 219 -7.50 -10.29 4.49
N THR A 220 -8.02 -11.47 4.85
CA THR A 220 -7.20 -12.63 5.23
C THR A 220 -6.83 -13.52 4.05
N THR A 221 -7.38 -13.27 2.86
CA THR A 221 -7.13 -14.09 1.67
C THR A 221 -5.65 -14.12 1.31
N GLY A 222 -5.08 -15.32 1.23
CA GLY A 222 -3.68 -15.55 0.88
C GLY A 222 -2.67 -15.26 2.00
N LEU A 223 -3.13 -15.05 3.24
CA LEU A 223 -2.28 -14.89 4.42
C LEU A 223 -1.99 -16.22 5.12
N HIS A 224 -0.80 -16.33 5.70
CA HIS A 224 -0.50 -17.34 6.71
C HIS A 224 -1.15 -16.95 8.06
N LEU A 225 -1.37 -17.96 8.94
CA LEU A 225 -2.02 -17.72 10.24
C LEU A 225 -1.33 -16.62 11.07
N ALA A 226 -0.01 -16.58 11.10
CA ALA A 226 0.74 -15.55 11.82
C ALA A 226 0.46 -14.14 11.28
N ASP A 227 0.30 -14.00 9.97
CA ASP A 227 -0.03 -12.71 9.33
C ASP A 227 -1.49 -12.32 9.60
N VAL A 228 -2.39 -13.31 9.71
CA VAL A 228 -3.79 -13.08 10.11
C VAL A 228 -3.86 -12.53 11.53
N GLU A 229 -3.14 -13.13 12.47
CA GLU A 229 -3.07 -12.65 13.86
C GLU A 229 -2.53 -11.22 13.94
N GLN A 230 -1.48 -10.90 13.17
CA GLN A 230 -0.93 -9.54 13.09
C GLN A 230 -1.94 -8.55 12.52
N LEU A 231 -2.68 -8.95 11.47
CA LEU A 231 -3.73 -8.11 10.88
C LEU A 231 -4.87 -7.87 11.88
N LEU A 232 -5.34 -8.90 12.58
CA LEU A 232 -6.40 -8.77 13.58
C LEU A 232 -5.98 -7.84 14.72
N ALA A 233 -4.76 -8.01 15.24
CA ALA A 233 -4.21 -7.10 16.26
C ALA A 233 -4.14 -5.64 15.78
N LEU A 234 -3.88 -5.42 14.49
CA LEU A 234 -3.95 -4.08 13.90
C LEU A 234 -5.38 -3.55 13.86
N LEU A 235 -6.35 -4.36 13.43
CA LEU A 235 -7.75 -3.95 13.36
C LEU A 235 -8.30 -3.60 14.76
N ASP A 236 -7.92 -4.36 15.78
CA ASP A 236 -8.24 -4.06 17.18
C ASP A 236 -7.65 -2.71 17.61
N ARG A 237 -6.38 -2.43 17.28
CA ARG A 237 -5.78 -1.10 17.57
C ARG A 237 -6.50 0.04 16.86
N LEU A 238 -7.02 -0.17 15.65
CA LEU A 238 -7.83 0.84 14.97
C LEU A 238 -9.14 1.12 15.70
N VAL A 239 -9.79 0.08 16.20
CA VAL A 239 -11.03 0.20 17.00
C VAL A 239 -10.74 0.92 18.33
N ASP A 240 -9.66 0.55 19.01
CA ASP A 240 -9.22 1.21 20.27
C ASP A 240 -8.90 2.70 20.05
N ALA A 241 -8.45 3.06 18.85
CA ALA A 241 -8.23 4.45 18.43
C ALA A 241 -9.53 5.18 18.02
N GLY A 242 -10.71 4.57 18.24
CA GLY A 242 -12.02 5.16 17.96
C GLY A 242 -12.50 5.02 16.52
N LYS A 243 -11.90 4.11 15.74
CA LYS A 243 -12.34 3.80 14.38
C LYS A 243 -13.41 2.70 14.40
N SER A 244 -14.20 2.64 13.35
CA SER A 244 -15.11 1.52 13.08
C SER A 244 -14.51 0.67 11.98
N VAL A 245 -14.49 -0.63 12.14
CA VAL A 245 -13.93 -1.56 11.16
C VAL A 245 -14.98 -2.58 10.76
N ILE A 246 -15.25 -2.68 9.47
CA ILE A 246 -16.17 -3.67 8.91
C ILE A 246 -15.33 -4.61 8.04
N VAL A 247 -15.38 -5.90 8.36
CA VAL A 247 -14.68 -6.95 7.60
C VAL A 247 -15.72 -7.84 6.94
N ILE A 248 -15.54 -8.07 5.63
CA ILE A 248 -16.32 -9.07 4.88
C ILE A 248 -15.44 -10.30 4.74
N GLU A 249 -15.90 -11.45 5.23
CA GLU A 249 -15.11 -12.67 5.19
C GLU A 249 -15.95 -13.89 4.78
N HIS A 250 -15.27 -14.85 4.15
CA HIS A 250 -15.84 -16.17 3.85
C HIS A 250 -15.44 -17.21 4.89
N HIS A 251 -14.29 -17.02 5.55
CA HIS A 251 -13.80 -17.91 6.58
C HIS A 251 -14.36 -17.57 7.96
N GLN A 252 -14.81 -18.62 8.67
CA GLN A 252 -15.37 -18.51 10.03
C GLN A 252 -14.29 -18.40 11.14
N ALA A 253 -13.02 -18.31 10.78
CA ALA A 253 -11.89 -18.25 11.72
C ALA A 253 -11.42 -16.82 12.05
N VAL A 254 -12.19 -15.80 11.64
CA VAL A 254 -11.93 -14.38 11.96
C VAL A 254 -12.89 -13.92 13.03
#